data_4a83eb4c0286f4946739fed4ec45c829
#
_entry.id   4a83eb4c0286f4946739fed4ec45c829
#
_cell.length_a   1.000
_cell.length_b   1.000
_cell.length_c   1.000
_cell.angle_alpha   90.00
_cell.angle_beta   90.00
_cell.angle_gamma   90.00
#
_symmetry.space_group_name_H-M   'P 1'
#
loop_
_entity.id
_entity.type
_entity.pdbx_description
1 polymer ?
#
loop_
_entity_poly.entity_id
_entity_poly.type
_entity_poly.pdbx_seq_one_letter_code
_entity_poly.pdbx_strand_id
1 'polypeptide(L)'
;MHVVIVGCGRVGSGLAADLETQGHSVSVIDRRAESFRRLPQHFAGDKIVGVGFDRDRLKQAGIERAGALAAVTNGDNSNIVVARVAREYFNVERVVARIYDQRRAAIFERLGISTVATVEWTIDRVLRRIVPDGAGVEWIDPSAQVALVERIMPDQWAGHRLGDLESDGESRLAGLSRLGKGMIASPEVLAQQGDVAWFIVSGIGIDAFDGRLAAGPVKGGH
;
A
#
# COMPACT_ATOMS: atom_id res chain seq x y z
N MET A 1 -22.09 -4.51 -5.71
CA MET A 1 -21.66 -4.97 -7.04
C MET A 1 -21.16 -6.41 -6.98
N HIS A 2 -21.01 -7.08 -8.15
CA HIS A 2 -20.39 -8.40 -8.19
C HIS A 2 -18.86 -8.28 -8.38
N VAL A 3 -18.08 -9.05 -7.61
CA VAL A 3 -16.61 -9.05 -7.66
C VAL A 3 -16.11 -10.49 -7.87
N VAL A 4 -15.22 -10.67 -8.84
CA VAL A 4 -14.55 -11.95 -9.07
C VAL A 4 -13.13 -11.89 -8.51
N ILE A 5 -12.78 -12.84 -7.66
CA ILE A 5 -11.44 -12.98 -7.07
C ILE A 5 -10.77 -14.23 -7.62
N VAL A 6 -9.59 -14.10 -8.17
CA VAL A 6 -8.78 -15.23 -8.65
C VAL A 6 -7.58 -15.42 -7.72
N GLY A 7 -7.59 -16.57 -7.04
CA GLY A 7 -6.65 -16.95 -5.98
C GLY A 7 -7.25 -16.85 -4.58
N CYS A 8 -7.42 -17.99 -3.92
CA CYS A 8 -7.92 -18.11 -2.54
C CYS A 8 -6.77 -18.32 -1.53
N GLY A 9 -5.70 -17.52 -1.68
CA GLY A 9 -4.64 -17.42 -0.69
C GLY A 9 -5.03 -16.50 0.46
N ARG A 10 -4.06 -16.10 1.31
CA ARG A 10 -4.29 -15.17 2.43
C ARG A 10 -4.93 -13.84 1.98
N VAL A 11 -4.44 -13.27 0.89
CA VAL A 11 -4.97 -12.02 0.34
C VAL A 11 -6.38 -12.22 -0.21
N GLY A 12 -6.58 -13.23 -1.07
CA GLY A 12 -7.88 -13.43 -1.72
C GLY A 12 -8.99 -13.83 -0.74
N SER A 13 -8.68 -14.65 0.28
CA SER A 13 -9.69 -15.01 1.29
C SER A 13 -10.05 -13.84 2.21
N GLY A 14 -9.06 -13.00 2.59
CA GLY A 14 -9.33 -11.78 3.34
C GLY A 14 -10.19 -10.79 2.53
N LEU A 15 -9.78 -10.52 1.30
CA LEU A 15 -10.54 -9.64 0.40
C LEU A 15 -11.98 -10.13 0.18
N ALA A 16 -12.18 -11.45 0.03
CA ALA A 16 -13.51 -12.02 -0.12
C ALA A 16 -14.39 -11.77 1.11
N ALA A 17 -13.85 -11.96 2.31
CA ALA A 17 -14.55 -11.70 3.56
C ALA A 17 -14.92 -10.22 3.73
N ASP A 18 -13.98 -9.32 3.46
CA ASP A 18 -14.19 -7.88 3.60
C ASP A 18 -15.25 -7.37 2.63
N LEU A 19 -15.18 -7.80 1.36
CA LEU A 19 -16.17 -7.42 0.34
C LEU A 19 -17.57 -7.93 0.66
N GLU A 20 -17.69 -9.16 1.15
CA GLU A 20 -18.97 -9.71 1.58
C GLU A 20 -19.57 -8.91 2.75
N THR A 21 -18.73 -8.56 3.73
CA THR A 21 -19.14 -7.70 4.87
C THR A 21 -19.63 -6.33 4.42
N GLN A 22 -19.08 -5.80 3.32
CA GLN A 22 -19.50 -4.55 2.68
C GLN A 22 -20.75 -4.71 1.79
N GLY A 23 -21.37 -5.87 1.75
CA GLY A 23 -22.59 -6.15 0.99
C GLY A 23 -22.37 -6.39 -0.51
N HIS A 24 -21.16 -6.76 -0.92
CA HIS A 24 -20.87 -7.14 -2.29
C HIS A 24 -21.08 -8.64 -2.50
N SER A 25 -21.55 -9.04 -3.68
CA SER A 25 -21.55 -10.44 -4.07
C SER A 25 -20.15 -10.82 -4.59
N VAL A 26 -19.64 -11.97 -4.16
CA VAL A 26 -18.27 -12.40 -4.44
C VAL A 26 -18.25 -13.82 -5.02
N SER A 27 -17.45 -14.04 -6.07
CA SER A 27 -17.09 -15.37 -6.53
C SER A 27 -15.57 -15.53 -6.44
N VAL A 28 -15.10 -16.66 -5.91
CA VAL A 28 -13.68 -16.96 -5.74
C VAL A 28 -13.28 -18.15 -6.58
N ILE A 29 -12.26 -17.97 -7.43
CA ILE A 29 -11.67 -19.04 -8.25
C ILE A 29 -10.31 -19.42 -7.67
N ASP A 30 -10.07 -20.71 -7.45
CA ASP A 30 -8.73 -21.23 -7.12
C ASP A 30 -8.54 -22.61 -7.75
N ARG A 31 -7.30 -22.93 -8.10
CA ARG A 31 -6.96 -24.23 -8.70
C ARG A 31 -7.13 -25.40 -7.73
N ARG A 32 -7.05 -25.14 -6.43
CA ARG A 32 -7.09 -26.14 -5.38
C ARG A 32 -8.31 -25.95 -4.50
N ALA A 33 -9.15 -26.96 -4.40
CA ALA A 33 -10.35 -26.94 -3.56
C ALA A 33 -10.01 -26.66 -2.07
N GLU A 34 -8.86 -27.14 -1.60
CA GLU A 34 -8.42 -26.97 -0.21
C GLU A 34 -8.18 -25.51 0.14
N SER A 35 -7.88 -24.65 -0.84
CA SER A 35 -7.67 -23.22 -0.63
C SER A 35 -8.90 -22.54 -0.03
N PHE A 36 -10.09 -22.99 -0.35
CA PHE A 36 -11.36 -22.44 0.13
C PHE A 36 -11.61 -22.63 1.63
N ARG A 37 -10.82 -23.49 2.30
CA ARG A 37 -10.86 -23.60 3.78
C ARG A 37 -10.44 -22.32 4.49
N ARG A 38 -9.83 -21.37 3.78
CA ARG A 38 -9.45 -20.04 4.30
C ARG A 38 -10.61 -19.06 4.33
N LEU A 39 -11.64 -19.31 3.57
CA LEU A 39 -12.85 -18.49 3.58
C LEU A 39 -13.60 -18.68 4.91
N PRO A 40 -14.31 -17.65 5.39
CA PRO A 40 -15.18 -17.77 6.55
C PRO A 40 -16.19 -18.91 6.39
N GLN A 41 -16.58 -19.55 7.49
CA GLN A 41 -17.57 -20.66 7.45
C GLN A 41 -18.91 -20.22 6.85
N HIS A 42 -19.28 -18.96 7.06
CA HIS A 42 -20.53 -18.36 6.58
C HIS A 42 -20.39 -17.70 5.19
N PHE A 43 -19.26 -17.85 4.51
CA PHE A 43 -19.08 -17.26 3.18
C PHE A 43 -20.14 -17.79 2.21
N ALA A 44 -21.01 -16.86 1.76
CA ALA A 44 -22.16 -17.15 0.91
C ALA A 44 -21.85 -17.09 -0.59
N GLY A 45 -20.68 -16.58 -0.96
CA GLY A 45 -20.27 -16.45 -2.36
C GLY A 45 -19.90 -17.77 -3.03
N ASP A 46 -19.74 -17.74 -4.36
CA ASP A 46 -19.40 -18.92 -5.15
C ASP A 46 -17.93 -19.33 -4.98
N LYS A 47 -17.70 -20.65 -4.90
CA LYS A 47 -16.36 -21.25 -4.81
C LYS A 47 -16.13 -22.10 -6.06
N ILE A 48 -15.25 -21.67 -6.93
CA ILE A 48 -15.04 -22.30 -8.25
C ILE A 48 -13.63 -22.88 -8.31
N VAL A 49 -13.55 -24.20 -8.45
CA VAL A 49 -12.28 -24.89 -8.67
C VAL A 49 -11.89 -24.79 -10.14
N GLY A 50 -10.74 -24.21 -10.43
CA GLY A 50 -10.27 -24.11 -11.80
C GLY A 50 -9.10 -23.14 -12.00
N VAL A 51 -8.67 -23.05 -13.25
CA VAL A 51 -7.61 -22.12 -13.67
C VAL A 51 -8.24 -20.74 -13.87
N GLY A 52 -7.66 -19.71 -13.24
CA GLY A 52 -8.25 -18.38 -13.19
C GLY A 52 -8.35 -17.62 -14.50
N PHE A 53 -7.61 -18.00 -15.54
CA PHE A 53 -7.72 -17.43 -16.88
C PHE A 53 -8.56 -18.30 -17.84
N ASP A 54 -9.11 -19.40 -17.37
CA ASP A 54 -10.07 -20.20 -18.12
C ASP A 54 -11.38 -19.41 -18.27
N ARG A 55 -11.79 -19.17 -19.50
CA ARG A 55 -12.98 -18.37 -19.82
C ARG A 55 -14.27 -18.98 -19.28
N ASP A 56 -14.38 -20.29 -19.28
CA ASP A 56 -15.59 -20.98 -18.78
C ASP A 56 -15.68 -20.86 -17.26
N ARG A 57 -14.53 -20.94 -16.56
CA ARG A 57 -14.48 -20.70 -15.11
C ARG A 57 -14.77 -19.26 -14.74
N LEU A 58 -14.26 -18.30 -15.53
CA LEU A 58 -14.59 -16.89 -15.36
C LEU A 58 -16.09 -16.63 -15.60
N LYS A 59 -16.69 -17.23 -16.63
CA LYS A 59 -18.13 -17.15 -16.86
C LYS A 59 -18.93 -17.78 -15.71
N GLN A 60 -18.53 -18.97 -15.26
CA GLN A 60 -19.13 -19.60 -14.07
C GLN A 60 -19.06 -18.69 -12.84
N ALA A 61 -17.99 -17.92 -12.68
CA ALA A 61 -17.83 -16.92 -11.64
C ALA A 61 -18.65 -15.64 -11.86
N GLY A 62 -19.40 -15.54 -12.93
CA GLY A 62 -20.21 -14.37 -13.22
C GLY A 62 -19.42 -13.14 -13.72
N ILE A 63 -18.29 -13.36 -14.40
CA ILE A 63 -17.42 -12.28 -14.89
C ILE A 63 -18.16 -11.29 -15.78
N GLU A 64 -19.13 -11.75 -16.56
CA GLU A 64 -19.91 -10.92 -17.51
C GLU A 64 -20.76 -9.86 -16.80
N ARG A 65 -21.08 -10.05 -15.52
CA ARG A 65 -21.80 -9.07 -14.67
C ARG A 65 -20.91 -8.43 -13.61
N ALA A 66 -19.61 -8.76 -13.62
CA ALA A 66 -18.69 -8.28 -12.60
C ALA A 66 -18.34 -6.80 -12.79
N GLY A 67 -18.49 -6.00 -11.75
CA GLY A 67 -18.01 -4.63 -11.71
C GLY A 67 -16.51 -4.54 -11.39
N ALA A 68 -15.91 -5.63 -10.87
CA ALA A 68 -14.49 -5.68 -10.58
C ALA A 68 -13.93 -7.11 -10.61
N LEU A 69 -12.61 -7.23 -10.89
CA LEU A 69 -11.86 -8.46 -10.73
C LEU A 69 -10.54 -8.19 -10.02
N ALA A 70 -10.20 -9.08 -9.07
CA ALA A 70 -8.89 -9.09 -8.40
C ALA A 70 -8.13 -10.40 -8.69
N ALA A 71 -6.99 -10.29 -9.37
CA ALA A 71 -6.09 -11.41 -9.64
C ALA A 71 -4.96 -11.41 -8.59
N VAL A 72 -5.07 -12.29 -7.57
CA VAL A 72 -4.21 -12.28 -6.38
C VAL A 72 -3.57 -13.65 -6.09
N THR A 73 -3.32 -14.43 -7.14
CA THR A 73 -2.59 -15.69 -7.02
C THR A 73 -1.12 -15.45 -6.65
N ASN A 74 -0.37 -16.51 -6.43
CA ASN A 74 1.07 -16.43 -6.12
C ASN A 74 1.97 -16.29 -7.36
N GLY A 75 1.41 -16.13 -8.55
CA GLY A 75 2.20 -16.04 -9.80
C GLY A 75 1.87 -14.81 -10.61
N ASP A 76 2.86 -13.93 -10.82
CA ASP A 76 2.71 -12.69 -11.58
C ASP A 76 2.16 -12.95 -13.00
N ASN A 77 2.73 -13.94 -13.71
CA ASN A 77 2.27 -14.29 -15.06
C ASN A 77 0.78 -14.68 -15.07
N SER A 78 0.36 -15.48 -14.09
CA SER A 78 -1.05 -15.89 -13.99
C SER A 78 -1.95 -14.69 -13.72
N ASN A 79 -1.55 -13.82 -12.79
CA ASN A 79 -2.32 -12.62 -12.45
C ASN A 79 -2.46 -11.66 -13.63
N ILE A 80 -1.39 -11.50 -14.40
CA ILE A 80 -1.41 -10.68 -15.62
C ILE A 80 -2.34 -11.25 -16.68
N VAL A 81 -2.25 -12.57 -16.95
CA VAL A 81 -3.12 -13.20 -17.96
C VAL A 81 -4.58 -13.09 -17.54
N VAL A 82 -4.90 -13.37 -16.28
CA VAL A 82 -6.25 -13.19 -15.72
C VAL A 82 -6.74 -11.76 -15.91
N ALA A 83 -5.94 -10.78 -15.53
CA ALA A 83 -6.30 -9.37 -15.62
C ALA A 83 -6.55 -8.94 -17.07
N ARG A 84 -5.71 -9.36 -18.00
CA ARG A 84 -5.89 -9.08 -19.43
C ARG A 84 -7.16 -9.73 -19.99
N VAL A 85 -7.41 -10.99 -19.67
CA VAL A 85 -8.63 -11.68 -20.12
C VAL A 85 -9.87 -10.96 -19.57
N ALA A 86 -9.86 -10.58 -18.30
CA ALA A 86 -10.98 -9.87 -17.69
C ALA A 86 -11.22 -8.50 -18.37
N ARG A 87 -10.16 -7.74 -18.62
CA ARG A 87 -10.26 -6.39 -19.19
C ARG A 87 -10.50 -6.40 -20.69
N GLU A 88 -9.70 -7.16 -21.45
CA GLU A 88 -9.71 -7.10 -22.92
C GLU A 88 -10.82 -7.95 -23.55
N TYR A 89 -11.18 -9.07 -22.91
CA TYR A 89 -12.19 -9.98 -23.44
C TYR A 89 -13.57 -9.81 -22.81
N PHE A 90 -13.62 -9.62 -21.48
CA PHE A 90 -14.88 -9.47 -20.75
C PHE A 90 -15.25 -8.00 -20.46
N ASN A 91 -14.39 -7.05 -20.80
CA ASN A 91 -14.59 -5.62 -20.58
C ASN A 91 -14.91 -5.24 -19.12
N VAL A 92 -14.31 -5.96 -18.15
CA VAL A 92 -14.44 -5.60 -16.73
C VAL A 92 -13.75 -4.27 -16.48
N GLU A 93 -14.50 -3.30 -15.94
CA GLU A 93 -14.02 -1.92 -15.79
C GLU A 93 -12.86 -1.81 -14.77
N ARG A 94 -13.00 -2.47 -13.62
CA ARG A 94 -12.05 -2.39 -12.52
C ARG A 94 -11.30 -3.71 -12.37
N VAL A 95 -10.07 -3.73 -12.82
CA VAL A 95 -9.22 -4.93 -12.74
C VAL A 95 -7.95 -4.58 -11.99
N VAL A 96 -7.66 -5.36 -10.96
CA VAL A 96 -6.45 -5.23 -10.15
C VAL A 96 -5.66 -6.53 -10.18
N ALA A 97 -4.35 -6.44 -10.44
CA ALA A 97 -3.44 -7.58 -10.43
C ALA A 97 -2.36 -7.41 -9.35
N ARG A 98 -2.19 -8.42 -8.53
CA ARG A 98 -1.05 -8.49 -7.62
C ARG A 98 0.20 -8.90 -8.40
N ILE A 99 1.24 -8.09 -8.32
CA ILE A 99 2.53 -8.31 -9.00
C ILE A 99 3.64 -8.22 -7.94
N TYR A 100 4.51 -9.19 -7.89
CA TYR A 100 5.65 -9.18 -6.96
C TYR A 100 6.82 -8.36 -7.49
N ASP A 101 7.05 -8.41 -8.80
CA ASP A 101 8.13 -7.67 -9.48
C ASP A 101 7.64 -6.27 -9.85
N GLN A 102 8.21 -5.25 -9.21
CA GLN A 102 7.83 -3.84 -9.41
C GLN A 102 8.12 -3.33 -10.82
N ARG A 103 9.21 -3.79 -11.46
CA ARG A 103 9.52 -3.38 -12.84
C ARG A 103 8.42 -3.84 -13.80
N ARG A 104 7.88 -5.02 -13.54
CA ARG A 104 6.76 -5.57 -14.31
C ARG A 104 5.46 -4.84 -13.98
N ALA A 105 5.21 -4.51 -12.70
CA ALA A 105 4.04 -3.74 -12.28
C ALA A 105 3.94 -2.42 -13.06
N ALA A 106 5.01 -1.64 -13.14
CA ALA A 106 5.05 -0.38 -13.88
C ALA A 106 4.74 -0.53 -15.39
N ILE A 107 5.10 -1.66 -16.01
CA ILE A 107 4.77 -1.93 -17.40
C ILE A 107 3.24 -2.15 -17.55
N PHE A 108 2.62 -2.90 -16.63
CA PHE A 108 1.20 -3.22 -16.72
C PHE A 108 0.31 -2.06 -16.36
N GLU A 109 0.73 -1.17 -15.47
CA GLU A 109 0.04 0.09 -15.20
C GLU A 109 -0.05 0.97 -16.43
N ARG A 110 1.02 1.07 -17.23
CA ARG A 110 1.00 1.78 -18.52
C ARG A 110 0.03 1.15 -19.53
N LEU A 111 -0.27 -0.13 -19.40
CA LEU A 111 -1.28 -0.83 -20.18
C LEU A 111 -2.68 -0.73 -19.58
N GLY A 112 -2.83 0.08 -18.54
CA GLY A 112 -4.12 0.36 -17.90
C GLY A 112 -4.61 -0.75 -16.95
N ILE A 113 -3.76 -1.67 -16.53
CA ILE A 113 -4.06 -2.67 -15.48
C ILE A 113 -3.52 -2.13 -14.16
N SER A 114 -4.41 -1.85 -13.21
CA SER A 114 -3.98 -1.43 -11.87
C SER A 114 -3.20 -2.57 -11.20
N THR A 115 -2.05 -2.26 -10.62
CA THR A 115 -1.21 -3.26 -9.97
C THR A 115 -1.01 -2.95 -8.49
N VAL A 116 -0.78 -4.01 -7.71
CA VAL A 116 -0.38 -3.90 -6.29
C VAL A 116 0.92 -4.67 -6.10
N ALA A 117 2.02 -3.93 -5.95
CA ALA A 117 3.35 -4.49 -5.67
C ALA A 117 3.56 -4.58 -4.16
N THR A 118 3.57 -5.79 -3.60
CA THR A 118 3.59 -5.99 -2.14
C THR A 118 4.97 -6.22 -1.55
N VAL A 119 5.95 -6.63 -2.36
CA VAL A 119 7.26 -7.10 -1.87
C VAL A 119 8.12 -5.94 -1.39
N GLU A 120 8.28 -4.91 -2.20
CA GLU A 120 9.12 -3.76 -1.82
C GLU A 120 8.59 -3.04 -0.59
N TRP A 121 7.28 -2.83 -0.52
CA TRP A 121 6.67 -2.27 0.68
C TRP A 121 6.98 -3.11 1.92
N THR A 122 6.94 -4.44 1.79
CA THR A 122 7.27 -5.34 2.91
C THR A 122 8.75 -5.29 3.26
N ILE A 123 9.64 -5.27 2.24
CA ILE A 123 11.09 -5.15 2.44
C ILE A 123 11.40 -3.85 3.17
N ASP A 124 10.87 -2.74 2.70
CA ASP A 124 11.07 -1.43 3.31
C ASP A 124 10.60 -1.42 4.78
N ARG A 125 9.40 -1.95 5.07
CA ARG A 125 8.88 -2.07 6.44
C ARG A 125 9.77 -2.93 7.35
N VAL A 126 10.33 -4.02 6.82
CA VAL A 126 11.24 -4.89 7.58
C VAL A 126 12.59 -4.19 7.80
N LEU A 127 13.15 -3.58 6.76
CA LEU A 127 14.42 -2.86 6.85
C LEU A 127 14.36 -1.76 7.91
N ARG A 128 13.31 -0.95 7.94
CA ARG A 128 13.11 0.11 8.95
C ARG A 128 13.05 -0.41 10.38
N ARG A 129 12.60 -1.65 10.59
CA ARG A 129 12.57 -2.25 11.92
C ARG A 129 13.89 -2.88 12.33
N ILE A 130 14.70 -3.28 11.35
CA ILE A 130 16.03 -3.90 11.60
C ILE A 130 17.11 -2.83 11.69
N VAL A 131 17.01 -1.78 10.86
CA VAL A 131 17.95 -0.66 10.83
C VAL A 131 17.21 0.60 11.27
N PRO A 132 17.27 0.97 12.55
CA PRO A 132 16.49 2.10 13.10
C PRO A 132 16.85 3.46 12.50
N ASP A 133 18.04 3.59 11.90
CA ASP A 133 18.53 4.85 11.31
C ASP A 133 18.02 5.09 9.87
N GLY A 134 17.11 4.24 9.39
CA GLY A 134 16.55 4.34 8.06
C GLY A 134 15.56 5.52 7.91
N ALA A 135 15.96 6.52 7.15
CA ALA A 135 15.09 7.60 6.68
C ALA A 135 13.94 7.03 5.85
N GLY A 136 12.76 6.87 6.44
CA GLY A 136 11.59 6.27 5.82
C GLY A 136 10.74 7.25 5.04
N VAL A 137 10.32 6.87 3.83
CA VAL A 137 9.21 7.51 3.11
C VAL A 137 7.98 6.63 3.32
N GLU A 138 6.96 7.15 4.03
CA GLU A 138 5.75 6.40 4.37
C GLU A 138 4.74 6.39 3.23
N TRP A 139 4.69 7.48 2.49
CA TRP A 139 3.78 7.66 1.37
C TRP A 139 4.34 8.69 0.39
N ILE A 140 4.10 8.49 -0.89
CA ILE A 140 4.38 9.44 -1.97
C ILE A 140 3.10 9.60 -2.78
N ASP A 141 2.75 10.82 -3.13
CA ASP A 141 1.62 11.09 -4.00
C ASP A 141 1.87 10.57 -5.43
N PRO A 142 0.84 10.31 -6.25
CA PRO A 142 0.99 9.76 -7.60
C PRO A 142 1.83 10.62 -8.55
N SER A 143 1.98 11.93 -8.28
CA SER A 143 2.83 12.83 -9.06
C SER A 143 4.29 12.85 -8.60
N ALA A 144 4.60 12.16 -7.50
CA ALA A 144 5.90 12.16 -6.82
C ALA A 144 6.37 13.54 -6.36
N GLN A 145 5.45 14.50 -6.21
CA GLN A 145 5.80 15.87 -5.77
C GLN A 145 5.67 16.07 -4.26
N VAL A 146 4.93 15.21 -3.58
CA VAL A 146 4.71 15.27 -2.14
C VAL A 146 4.97 13.93 -1.51
N ALA A 147 5.69 13.90 -0.41
CA ALA A 147 5.98 12.68 0.35
C ALA A 147 5.67 12.89 1.84
N LEU A 148 5.20 11.84 2.50
CA LEU A 148 5.16 11.73 3.95
C LEU A 148 6.39 10.94 4.40
N VAL A 149 7.26 11.59 5.16
CA VAL A 149 8.50 11.00 5.65
C VAL A 149 8.44 10.79 7.16
N GLU A 150 8.97 9.66 7.62
CA GLU A 150 9.17 9.35 9.03
C GLU A 150 10.63 9.59 9.40
N ARG A 151 10.87 10.29 10.51
CA ARG A 151 12.24 10.53 11.02
C ARG A 151 12.30 10.35 12.52
N ILE A 152 13.29 9.60 12.98
CA ILE A 152 13.66 9.57 14.39
C ILE A 152 14.39 10.89 14.68
N MET A 153 13.94 11.59 15.70
CA MET A 153 14.53 12.88 16.05
C MET A 153 15.93 12.69 16.62
N PRO A 154 16.96 13.28 15.99
CA PRO A 154 18.33 13.26 16.52
C PRO A 154 18.41 13.96 17.88
N ASP A 155 19.30 13.48 18.75
CA ASP A 155 19.47 14.00 20.13
C ASP A 155 19.70 15.50 20.19
N GLN A 156 20.35 16.07 19.18
CA GLN A 156 20.61 17.50 19.09
C GLN A 156 19.33 18.37 18.94
N TRP A 157 18.21 17.77 18.57
CA TRP A 157 16.92 18.43 18.50
C TRP A 157 16.16 18.42 19.82
N ALA A 158 16.62 17.67 20.83
CA ALA A 158 15.95 17.62 22.12
C ALA A 158 15.83 19.01 22.74
N GLY A 159 14.60 19.41 23.09
CA GLY A 159 14.28 20.71 23.64
C GLY A 159 14.09 21.84 22.59
N HIS A 160 14.24 21.57 21.31
CA HIS A 160 13.96 22.51 20.23
C HIS A 160 12.60 22.27 19.59
N ARG A 161 12.01 23.29 19.00
CA ARG A 161 10.71 23.19 18.34
C ARG A 161 10.81 22.39 17.07
N LEU A 162 9.87 21.44 16.87
CA LEU A 162 9.80 20.70 15.61
C LEU A 162 9.37 21.58 14.44
N GLY A 163 8.67 22.67 14.70
CA GLY A 163 8.32 23.67 13.71
C GLY A 163 9.51 24.38 13.06
N ASP A 164 10.69 24.37 13.70
CA ASP A 164 11.92 24.94 13.12
C ASP A 164 12.42 24.12 11.91
N LEU A 165 11.89 22.91 11.69
CA LEU A 165 12.09 22.09 10.50
C LEU A 165 11.08 22.38 9.38
N GLU A 166 10.05 23.18 9.66
CA GLU A 166 9.10 23.58 8.62
C GLU A 166 9.69 24.64 7.70
N SER A 167 9.30 24.55 6.45
CA SER A 167 9.65 25.53 5.41
C SER A 167 8.48 25.70 4.46
N ASP A 168 8.13 26.93 4.11
CA ASP A 168 6.99 27.22 3.25
C ASP A 168 7.14 26.57 1.87
N GLY A 169 6.12 25.79 1.49
CA GLY A 169 6.11 25.05 0.24
C GLY A 169 7.04 23.83 0.19
N GLU A 170 7.86 23.58 1.22
CA GLU A 170 8.84 22.49 1.23
C GLU A 170 8.57 21.44 2.29
N SER A 171 8.23 21.83 3.52
CA SER A 171 8.02 20.87 4.61
C SER A 171 7.03 21.34 5.67
N ARG A 172 6.24 20.42 6.21
CA ARG A 172 5.29 20.63 7.32
C ARG A 172 5.28 19.45 8.26
N LEU A 173 5.22 19.71 9.55
CA LEU A 173 5.05 18.70 10.58
C LEU A 173 3.61 18.13 10.51
N ALA A 174 3.49 16.82 10.36
CA ALA A 174 2.21 16.13 10.29
C ALA A 174 1.82 15.46 11.62
N GLY A 175 2.80 14.90 12.31
CA GLY A 175 2.52 14.17 13.53
C GLY A 175 3.78 13.78 14.29
N LEU A 176 3.57 13.24 15.48
CA LEU A 176 4.63 12.82 16.39
C LEU A 176 4.21 11.55 17.12
N SER A 177 5.13 10.62 17.29
CA SER A 177 4.99 9.50 18.24
C SER A 177 6.02 9.65 19.34
N ARG A 178 5.54 9.66 20.56
CA ARG A 178 6.34 9.71 21.79
C ARG A 178 5.97 8.54 22.67
N LEU A 179 6.96 7.74 23.08
CA LEU A 179 6.74 6.53 23.90
C LEU A 179 5.65 5.61 23.32
N GLY A 180 5.60 5.48 22.00
CA GLY A 180 4.64 4.63 21.29
C GLY A 180 3.23 5.21 21.19
N LYS A 181 2.98 6.45 21.64
CA LYS A 181 1.69 7.13 21.48
C LYS A 181 1.77 8.17 20.37
N GLY A 182 0.99 7.94 19.31
CA GLY A 182 0.84 8.91 18.21
C GLY A 182 -0.02 10.11 18.61
N MET A 183 0.37 11.29 18.12
CA MET A 183 -0.40 12.53 18.29
C MET A 183 -0.25 13.43 17.05
N ILE A 184 -1.27 14.25 16.81
CA ILE A 184 -1.15 15.38 15.87
C ILE A 184 -0.26 16.41 16.54
N ALA A 185 0.83 16.77 15.88
CA ALA A 185 1.81 17.68 16.46
C ALA A 185 1.51 19.13 16.08
N SER A 186 1.69 20.04 17.05
CA SER A 186 1.79 21.48 16.77
C SER A 186 3.23 21.84 16.43
N PRO A 187 3.49 22.83 15.56
CA PRO A 187 4.83 23.34 15.30
C PRO A 187 5.61 23.76 16.56
N GLU A 188 4.88 24.15 17.60
CA GLU A 188 5.44 24.58 18.89
C GLU A 188 5.93 23.42 19.78
N VAL A 189 5.65 22.16 19.39
CA VAL A 189 6.05 21.00 20.20
C VAL A 189 7.57 20.88 20.24
N LEU A 190 8.10 20.69 21.45
CA LEU A 190 9.53 20.48 21.65
C LEU A 190 9.85 19.00 21.43
N ALA A 191 10.87 18.73 20.61
CA ALA A 191 11.39 17.39 20.42
C ALA A 191 11.94 16.79 21.71
N GLN A 192 11.79 15.49 21.87
CA GLN A 192 12.42 14.71 22.94
C GLN A 192 13.23 13.57 22.31
N GLN A 193 14.20 13.09 23.05
CA GLN A 193 14.99 11.93 22.63
C GLN A 193 14.09 10.71 22.39
N GLY A 194 14.26 10.06 21.24
CA GLY A 194 13.47 8.91 20.82
C GLY A 194 12.11 9.22 20.25
N ASP A 195 11.77 10.49 20.06
CA ASP A 195 10.59 10.88 19.30
C ASP A 195 10.70 10.45 17.84
N VAL A 196 9.59 10.00 17.29
CA VAL A 196 9.44 9.73 15.86
C VAL A 196 8.47 10.74 15.28
N ALA A 197 8.94 11.58 14.38
CA ALA A 197 8.13 12.63 13.77
C ALA A 197 7.84 12.32 12.29
N TRP A 198 6.62 12.67 11.86
CA TRP A 198 6.21 12.60 10.46
C TRP A 198 6.11 14.01 9.89
N PHE A 199 6.76 14.19 8.74
CA PHE A 199 6.72 15.43 7.98
C PHE A 199 6.16 15.18 6.58
N ILE A 200 5.32 16.09 6.10
CA ILE A 200 4.99 16.19 4.69
C ILE A 200 6.09 17.04 4.05
N VAL A 201 6.76 16.51 3.03
CA VAL A 201 7.91 17.13 2.39
C VAL A 201 7.71 17.15 0.88
N SER A 202 8.18 18.20 0.18
CA SER A 202 8.23 18.18 -1.28
C SER A 202 9.10 17.02 -1.77
N GLY A 203 8.67 16.28 -2.79
CA GLY A 203 9.38 15.07 -3.25
C GLY A 203 10.82 15.31 -3.64
N ILE A 204 11.11 16.46 -4.25
CA ILE A 204 12.47 16.90 -4.62
C ILE A 204 13.25 17.50 -3.44
N GLY A 205 12.59 17.79 -2.33
CA GLY A 205 13.17 18.44 -1.15
C GLY A 205 13.57 17.49 -0.02
N ILE A 206 13.42 16.17 -0.20
CA ILE A 206 13.70 15.19 0.86
C ILE A 206 15.16 15.28 1.32
N ASP A 207 16.13 15.31 0.40
CA ASP A 207 17.56 15.39 0.74
C ASP A 207 17.90 16.72 1.46
N ALA A 208 17.29 17.84 1.04
CA ALA A 208 17.46 19.11 1.69
C ALA A 208 16.85 19.13 3.10
N PHE A 209 15.69 18.49 3.29
CA PHE A 209 15.07 18.31 4.59
C PHE A 209 15.95 17.47 5.52
N ASP A 210 16.47 16.33 5.03
CA ASP A 210 17.37 15.47 5.78
C ASP A 210 18.68 16.19 6.13
N GLY A 211 19.19 17.02 5.24
CA GLY A 211 20.34 17.89 5.51
C GLY A 211 20.07 18.88 6.66
N ARG A 212 18.90 19.52 6.71
CA ARG A 212 18.50 20.41 7.82
C ARG A 212 18.35 19.65 9.14
N LEU A 213 17.72 18.48 9.08
CA LEU A 213 17.57 17.63 10.25
C LEU A 213 18.92 17.21 10.84
N ALA A 214 19.86 16.79 9.97
CA ALA A 214 21.20 16.37 10.36
C ALA A 214 22.08 17.53 10.83
N ALA A 215 21.91 18.74 10.28
CA ALA A 215 22.64 19.93 10.70
C ALA A 215 22.28 20.38 12.13
N GLY A 216 21.09 20.02 12.61
CA GLY A 216 20.58 20.44 13.91
C GLY A 216 19.95 21.82 13.91
N PRO A 217 19.39 22.24 15.04
CA PRO A 217 18.75 23.54 15.17
C PRO A 217 19.76 24.69 14.98
N VAL A 218 19.34 25.68 14.22
CA VAL A 218 20.15 26.92 14.07
C VAL A 218 20.26 27.54 15.44
N LYS A 219 21.49 27.77 15.92
CA LYS A 219 21.71 28.50 17.18
C LYS A 219 21.09 29.89 17.01
N GLY A 220 19.90 30.10 17.57
CA GLY A 220 19.25 31.37 17.61
C GLY A 220 20.14 32.33 18.36
N GLY A 221 20.57 33.42 17.70
CA GLY A 221 21.11 34.58 18.38
C GLY A 221 20.01 35.13 19.29
N HIS A 222 20.32 35.24 20.57
CA HIS A 222 19.54 35.97 21.57
C HIS A 222 19.49 37.43 21.23
#